data_ea7698eeacc48fc1639dc1b69f7fbe31
#
_entry.id   ea7698eeacc48fc1639dc1b69f7fbe31
#
_cell.length_a   1.000
_cell.length_b   1.000
_cell.length_c   1.000
_cell.angle_alpha   90.00
_cell.angle_beta   90.00
_cell.angle_gamma   90.00
#
_symmetry.space_group_name_H-M   'P 1'
#
loop_
_entity.id
_entity.type
_entity.pdbx_description
1 polymer ?
#
loop_
_entity_poly.entity_id
_entity_poly.type
_entity_poly.pdbx_seq_one_letter_code
_entity_poly.pdbx_strand_id
1 'polypeptide(L)'
;RHIEPCFTPPARFRDSVGNYQSALRFYNGHTVANPTEWKSRRNEILAKWNAMLGEWPRLIENNYLQIISKVLREDFIQYTVRFRWTPNEFTTGYLLVPVGEGKKPAVITVFYEPETAIGLSDKPNRDFAYQLAKRGFITLSIGTKEASEAKTYALFYPELNHATIQ
;
A
#
# COMPACT_ATOMS: atom_id res chain seq x y z
N ARG A 1 -27.63 -2.08 -3.02
CA ARG A 1 -27.08 -2.13 -4.39
C ARG A 1 -26.62 -3.55 -4.64
N HIS A 2 -27.19 -4.19 -5.64
CA HIS A 2 -26.73 -5.50 -6.10
C HIS A 2 -25.35 -5.34 -6.77
N ILE A 3 -24.35 -5.95 -6.18
CA ILE A 3 -22.97 -5.98 -6.74
C ILE A 3 -22.69 -7.28 -7.50
N GLU A 4 -23.60 -8.24 -7.43
CA GLU A 4 -23.49 -9.57 -8.06
C GLU A 4 -23.15 -9.51 -9.57
N PRO A 5 -23.76 -8.61 -10.38
CA PRO A 5 -23.38 -8.49 -11.80
C PRO A 5 -21.91 -8.08 -12.02
N CYS A 6 -21.29 -7.44 -11.03
CA CYS A 6 -19.87 -7.05 -11.12
C CYS A 6 -18.90 -8.23 -11.03
N PHE A 7 -19.36 -9.38 -10.52
CA PHE A 7 -18.56 -10.62 -10.40
C PHE A 7 -18.77 -11.59 -11.56
N THR A 8 -19.69 -11.27 -12.48
CA THR A 8 -19.93 -12.12 -13.64
C THR A 8 -19.29 -11.46 -14.87
N PRO A 9 -18.26 -12.07 -15.45
CA PRO A 9 -17.66 -11.53 -16.67
C PRO A 9 -18.69 -11.40 -17.79
N PRO A 10 -18.66 -10.34 -18.59
CA PRO A 10 -19.46 -10.25 -19.79
C PRO A 10 -19.27 -11.50 -20.67
N ALA A 11 -20.33 -11.95 -21.35
CA ALA A 11 -20.31 -13.21 -22.13
C ALA A 11 -19.14 -13.29 -23.11
N ARG A 12 -18.74 -12.16 -23.71
CA ARG A 12 -17.60 -12.06 -24.66
C ARG A 12 -16.23 -12.33 -24.02
N PHE A 13 -16.12 -12.28 -22.66
CA PHE A 13 -14.88 -12.51 -21.94
C PHE A 13 -14.94 -13.72 -21.01
N ARG A 14 -16.04 -14.46 -21.01
CA ARG A 14 -16.28 -15.56 -20.06
C ARG A 14 -15.14 -16.58 -20.04
N ASP A 15 -14.57 -16.87 -21.19
CA ASP A 15 -13.50 -17.85 -21.35
C ASP A 15 -12.14 -17.22 -21.70
N SER A 16 -12.05 -15.88 -21.67
CA SER A 16 -10.84 -15.11 -22.00
C SER A 16 -10.02 -14.73 -20.77
N VAL A 17 -9.95 -15.61 -19.79
CA VAL A 17 -9.22 -15.38 -18.52
C VAL A 17 -7.73 -15.73 -18.59
N GLY A 18 -7.22 -16.08 -19.77
CA GLY A 18 -5.86 -16.55 -19.95
C GLY A 18 -5.63 -17.95 -19.39
N ASN A 19 -4.39 -18.42 -19.46
CA ASN A 19 -4.01 -19.75 -18.99
C ASN A 19 -3.47 -19.71 -17.57
N TYR A 20 -4.17 -19.03 -16.66
CA TYR A 20 -3.78 -18.95 -15.27
C TYR A 20 -4.21 -20.18 -14.48
N GLN A 21 -3.28 -20.73 -13.74
CA GLN A 21 -3.58 -21.82 -12.83
C GLN A 21 -4.48 -21.34 -11.70
N SER A 22 -5.57 -22.08 -11.44
CA SER A 22 -6.46 -21.80 -10.30
C SER A 22 -5.69 -21.78 -8.98
N ALA A 23 -6.01 -20.84 -8.11
CA ALA A 23 -5.48 -20.81 -6.74
C ALA A 23 -5.83 -22.08 -5.96
N LEU A 24 -6.93 -22.76 -6.31
CA LEU A 24 -7.36 -24.02 -5.71
C LEU A 24 -6.68 -25.25 -6.33
N ARG A 25 -5.58 -25.08 -7.05
CA ARG A 25 -4.80 -26.17 -7.62
C ARG A 25 -3.35 -26.04 -7.15
N PHE A 26 -2.83 -27.10 -6.56
CA PHE A 26 -1.41 -27.20 -6.20
C PHE A 26 -0.51 -27.18 -7.44
N TYR A 27 0.74 -26.83 -7.30
CA TYR A 27 1.69 -26.82 -8.43
C TYR A 27 1.93 -28.22 -9.02
N ASN A 28 1.70 -29.29 -8.24
CA ASN A 28 1.72 -30.68 -8.73
C ASN A 28 0.43 -31.10 -9.48
N GLY A 29 -0.54 -30.20 -9.62
CA GLY A 29 -1.79 -30.46 -10.33
C GLY A 29 -2.95 -30.96 -9.46
N HIS A 30 -2.74 -31.34 -8.19
CA HIS A 30 -3.81 -31.76 -7.27
C HIS A 30 -4.76 -30.59 -6.99
N THR A 31 -6.07 -30.89 -6.97
CA THR A 31 -7.10 -29.88 -6.68
C THR A 31 -7.41 -29.87 -5.18
N VAL A 32 -7.48 -28.68 -4.60
CA VAL A 32 -7.86 -28.48 -3.19
C VAL A 32 -9.30 -28.94 -2.98
N ALA A 33 -9.50 -29.91 -2.10
CA ALA A 33 -10.80 -30.50 -1.81
C ALA A 33 -11.43 -30.05 -0.48
N ASN A 34 -10.63 -29.51 0.44
CA ASN A 34 -11.09 -29.16 1.79
C ASN A 34 -10.29 -27.99 2.39
N PRO A 35 -10.76 -27.38 3.51
CA PRO A 35 -10.08 -26.25 4.15
C PRO A 35 -8.66 -26.55 4.64
N THR A 36 -8.35 -27.78 5.01
CA THR A 36 -7.00 -28.18 5.44
C THR A 36 -6.03 -28.16 4.29
N GLU A 37 -6.43 -28.71 3.15
CA GLU A 37 -5.65 -28.66 1.92
C GLU A 37 -5.50 -27.20 1.42
N TRP A 38 -6.51 -26.36 1.61
CA TRP A 38 -6.39 -24.94 1.31
C TRP A 38 -5.27 -24.27 2.13
N LYS A 39 -5.15 -24.57 3.42
CA LYS A 39 -4.05 -24.05 4.23
C LYS A 39 -2.68 -24.46 3.68
N SER A 40 -2.55 -25.73 3.28
CA SER A 40 -1.32 -26.24 2.68
C SER A 40 -1.03 -25.57 1.33
N ARG A 41 -2.04 -25.42 0.48
CA ARG A 41 -1.91 -24.71 -0.80
C ARG A 41 -1.53 -23.24 -0.62
N ARG A 42 -2.15 -22.56 0.34
CA ARG A 42 -1.79 -21.18 0.68
C ARG A 42 -0.32 -21.06 1.08
N ASN A 43 0.20 -21.99 1.88
CA ASN A 43 1.61 -22.01 2.27
C ASN A 43 2.53 -22.25 1.07
N GLU A 44 2.16 -23.12 0.14
CA GLU A 44 2.88 -23.36 -1.10
C GLU A 44 2.96 -22.07 -1.96
N ILE A 45 1.86 -21.34 -2.08
CA ILE A 45 1.81 -20.04 -2.77
C ILE A 45 2.72 -19.02 -2.07
N LEU A 46 2.60 -18.90 -0.74
CA LEU A 46 3.42 -17.97 0.05
C LEU A 46 4.91 -18.28 -0.06
N ALA A 47 5.28 -19.55 0.00
CA ALA A 47 6.68 -19.95 -0.16
C ALA A 47 7.25 -19.51 -1.53
N LYS A 48 6.46 -19.68 -2.59
CA LYS A 48 6.86 -19.22 -3.92
C LYS A 48 6.98 -17.69 -4.00
N TRP A 49 6.03 -16.96 -3.45
CA TRP A 49 6.08 -15.50 -3.41
C TRP A 49 7.30 -15.00 -2.62
N ASN A 50 7.54 -15.57 -1.43
CA ASN A 50 8.69 -15.19 -0.62
C ASN A 50 10.03 -15.50 -1.33
N ALA A 51 10.10 -16.62 -2.05
CA ALA A 51 11.29 -16.94 -2.85
C ALA A 51 11.54 -15.93 -3.99
N MET A 52 10.45 -15.37 -4.57
CA MET A 52 10.54 -14.36 -5.63
C MET A 52 10.86 -12.96 -5.09
N LEU A 53 10.30 -12.60 -3.93
CA LEU A 53 10.49 -11.29 -3.32
C LEU A 53 11.81 -11.17 -2.54
N GLY A 54 12.44 -12.30 -2.23
CA GLY A 54 13.63 -12.37 -1.37
C GLY A 54 13.28 -12.41 0.12
N GLU A 55 14.31 -12.42 0.94
CA GLU A 55 14.17 -12.42 2.39
C GLU A 55 13.61 -11.10 2.91
N TRP A 56 12.75 -11.18 3.94
CA TRP A 56 12.27 -10.00 4.63
C TRP A 56 13.46 -9.26 5.27
N PRO A 57 13.55 -7.94 5.10
CA PRO A 57 14.57 -7.16 5.77
C PRO A 57 14.40 -7.23 7.28
N ARG A 58 15.49 -7.08 8.02
CA ARG A 58 15.42 -6.98 9.47
C ARG A 58 14.59 -5.77 9.87
N LEU A 59 13.70 -5.98 10.85
CA LEU A 59 12.91 -4.89 11.40
C LEU A 59 13.84 -3.86 12.06
N ILE A 60 13.50 -2.60 11.91
CA ILE A 60 14.23 -1.50 12.55
C ILE A 60 13.74 -1.42 13.99
N GLU A 61 14.59 -1.81 14.92
CA GLU A 61 14.33 -1.65 16.33
C GLU A 61 14.47 -0.18 16.74
N ASN A 62 13.68 0.24 17.74
CA ASN A 62 13.74 1.59 18.32
C ASN A 62 13.57 2.72 17.28
N ASN A 63 12.62 2.54 16.36
CA ASN A 63 12.29 3.56 15.38
C ASN A 63 11.30 4.57 15.98
N TYR A 64 11.78 5.73 16.36
CA TYR A 64 10.97 6.81 16.92
C TYR A 64 10.54 7.79 15.83
N LEU A 65 9.27 8.20 15.88
CA LEU A 65 8.77 9.32 15.08
C LEU A 65 9.27 10.64 15.71
N GLN A 66 10.04 11.39 14.95
CA GLN A 66 10.39 12.77 15.29
C GLN A 66 9.31 13.71 14.75
N ILE A 67 8.69 14.48 15.62
CA ILE A 67 7.74 15.52 15.23
C ILE A 67 8.54 16.75 14.81
N ILE A 68 8.42 17.13 13.54
CA ILE A 68 9.06 18.35 12.99
C ILE A 68 8.15 19.54 13.18
N SER A 69 6.87 19.39 12.88
CA SER A 69 5.87 20.45 13.03
C SER A 69 4.49 19.88 13.32
N LYS A 70 3.60 20.75 13.80
CA LYS A 70 2.21 20.40 14.04
C LYS A 70 1.30 21.55 13.63
N VAL A 71 0.19 21.23 12.97
CA VAL A 71 -0.83 22.20 12.55
C VAL A 71 -2.21 21.61 12.86
N LEU A 72 -3.08 22.40 13.45
CA LEU A 72 -4.49 22.04 13.59
C LEU A 72 -5.19 22.32 12.26
N ARG A 73 -5.86 21.31 11.73
CA ARG A 73 -6.68 21.41 10.51
C ARG A 73 -8.07 20.85 10.82
N GLU A 74 -9.08 21.69 10.62
CA GLU A 74 -10.48 21.30 10.86
C GLU A 74 -10.64 20.52 12.20
N ASP A 75 -10.87 19.22 12.14
CA ASP A 75 -11.13 18.32 13.26
C ASP A 75 -10.00 17.29 13.53
N PHE A 76 -8.82 17.52 12.96
CA PHE A 76 -7.62 16.71 13.20
C PHE A 76 -6.34 17.54 13.31
N ILE A 77 -5.33 16.97 13.95
CA ILE A 77 -3.99 17.55 14.01
C ILE A 77 -3.13 16.88 12.95
N GLN A 78 -2.51 17.67 12.10
CA GLN A 78 -1.50 17.21 11.16
C GLN A 78 -0.11 17.41 11.78
N TYR A 79 0.64 16.34 11.87
CA TYR A 79 2.06 16.36 12.23
C TYR A 79 2.90 16.09 10.99
N THR A 80 3.93 16.91 10.75
CA THR A 80 5.03 16.51 9.89
C THR A 80 5.99 15.69 10.72
N VAL A 81 6.28 14.47 10.28
CA VAL A 81 7.09 13.52 11.03
C VAL A 81 8.29 13.07 10.23
N ARG A 82 9.37 12.74 10.93
CA ARG A 82 10.57 12.11 10.35
C ARG A 82 10.85 10.83 11.10
N PHE A 83 11.15 9.77 10.38
CA PHE A 83 11.47 8.47 10.95
C PHE A 83 12.41 7.69 10.02
N ARG A 84 13.02 6.66 10.57
CA ARG A 84 13.89 5.77 9.82
C ARG A 84 13.03 4.74 9.08
N TRP A 85 13.17 4.63 7.77
CA TRP A 85 12.43 3.67 6.95
C TRP A 85 13.30 2.51 6.47
N THR A 86 14.63 2.71 6.39
CA THR A 86 15.64 1.68 6.27
C THR A 86 16.64 1.84 7.42
N PRO A 87 17.52 0.87 7.69
CA PRO A 87 18.53 0.98 8.74
C PRO A 87 19.38 2.25 8.65
N ASN A 88 19.61 2.76 7.45
CA ASN A 88 20.55 3.86 7.19
C ASN A 88 19.89 5.14 6.65
N GLU A 89 18.57 5.11 6.36
CA GLU A 89 17.90 6.23 5.72
C GLU A 89 16.68 6.70 6.52
N PHE A 90 16.47 8.01 6.48
CA PHE A 90 15.30 8.65 7.04
C PHE A 90 14.37 9.11 5.93
N THR A 91 13.08 9.04 6.21
CA THR A 91 12.04 9.65 5.38
C THR A 91 11.21 10.61 6.20
N THR A 92 10.46 11.46 5.52
CA THR A 92 9.44 12.32 6.11
C THR A 92 8.06 11.82 5.67
N GLY A 93 7.08 12.11 6.51
CA GLY A 93 5.69 11.80 6.22
C GLY A 93 4.77 12.70 7.02
N TYR A 94 3.48 12.46 6.91
CA TYR A 94 2.45 13.20 7.62
C TYR A 94 1.59 12.25 8.43
N LEU A 95 1.49 12.54 9.74
CA LEU A 95 0.61 11.83 10.64
C LEU A 95 -0.61 12.72 10.91
N LEU A 96 -1.79 12.26 10.51
CA LEU A 96 -3.06 12.95 10.79
C LEU A 96 -3.75 12.25 11.96
N VAL A 97 -4.01 12.99 13.02
CA VAL A 97 -4.62 12.46 14.24
C VAL A 97 -5.92 13.21 14.50
N PRO A 98 -7.09 12.57 14.32
CA PRO A 98 -8.37 13.18 14.64
C PRO A 98 -8.42 13.61 16.11
N VAL A 99 -9.01 14.79 16.37
CA VAL A 99 -9.22 15.26 17.74
C VAL A 99 -10.24 14.36 18.48
N GLY A 100 -10.24 14.42 19.80
CA GLY A 100 -11.10 13.62 20.66
C GLY A 100 -10.39 12.42 21.28
N GLU A 101 -10.99 11.92 22.36
CA GLU A 101 -10.45 10.84 23.17
C GLU A 101 -10.74 9.45 22.60
N GLY A 102 -10.08 8.45 23.17
CA GLY A 102 -10.27 7.04 22.84
C GLY A 102 -9.33 6.50 21.76
N LYS A 103 -9.33 5.17 21.65
CA LYS A 103 -8.56 4.45 20.63
C LYS A 103 -9.20 4.67 19.25
N LYS A 104 -8.37 4.96 18.27
CA LYS A 104 -8.79 5.17 16.89
C LYS A 104 -8.13 4.13 15.97
N PRO A 105 -8.83 3.64 14.95
CA PRO A 105 -8.20 2.80 13.93
C PRO A 105 -7.12 3.58 13.19
N ALA A 106 -6.06 2.91 12.77
CA ALA A 106 -4.94 3.53 12.08
C ALA A 106 -4.73 2.92 10.69
N VAL A 107 -4.37 3.75 9.73
CA VAL A 107 -4.12 3.36 8.33
C VAL A 107 -2.82 3.98 7.86
N ILE A 108 -1.95 3.17 7.26
CA ILE A 108 -0.80 3.67 6.51
C ILE A 108 -1.28 3.93 5.08
N THR A 109 -1.07 5.15 4.61
CA THR A 109 -1.40 5.56 3.25
C THR A 109 -0.12 5.82 2.47
N VAL A 110 0.00 5.19 1.32
CA VAL A 110 1.19 5.29 0.46
C VAL A 110 0.80 5.96 -0.83
N PHE A 111 1.51 7.03 -1.16
CA PHE A 111 1.39 7.72 -2.43
C PHE A 111 2.75 8.33 -2.82
N TYR A 112 2.96 8.61 -4.10
CA TYR A 112 4.22 9.19 -4.58
C TYR A 112 4.60 10.47 -3.84
N GLU A 113 3.64 11.39 -3.72
CA GLU A 113 3.76 12.63 -2.98
C GLU A 113 2.81 12.56 -1.77
N PRO A 114 3.31 12.42 -0.55
CA PRO A 114 2.45 12.29 0.63
C PRO A 114 1.55 13.51 0.86
N GLU A 115 1.97 14.70 0.37
CA GLU A 115 1.19 15.94 0.38
C GLU A 115 -0.13 15.80 -0.38
N THR A 116 -0.14 15.05 -1.49
CA THR A 116 -1.35 14.78 -2.25
C THR A 116 -2.34 13.96 -1.44
N ALA A 117 -1.88 12.92 -0.77
CA ALA A 117 -2.75 12.05 0.03
C ALA A 117 -3.37 12.78 1.24
N ILE A 118 -2.71 13.80 1.78
CA ILE A 118 -3.22 14.60 2.89
C ILE A 118 -4.01 15.84 2.45
N GLY A 119 -4.28 15.99 1.16
CA GLY A 119 -5.12 17.06 0.61
C GLY A 119 -4.44 18.43 0.53
N LEU A 120 -3.12 18.47 0.32
CA LEU A 120 -2.36 19.71 0.08
C LEU A 120 -2.04 19.94 -1.40
N SER A 121 -2.60 19.13 -2.30
CA SER A 121 -2.46 19.33 -3.74
C SER A 121 -3.83 19.55 -4.39
N ASP A 122 -3.82 20.08 -5.59
CA ASP A 122 -5.01 20.33 -6.43
C ASP A 122 -5.48 19.08 -7.20
N LYS A 123 -4.81 17.94 -7.01
CA LYS A 123 -5.14 16.68 -7.70
C LYS A 123 -6.44 16.09 -7.15
N PRO A 124 -7.53 16.02 -7.93
CA PRO A 124 -8.81 15.56 -7.43
C PRO A 124 -8.80 14.07 -7.07
N ASN A 125 -9.60 13.69 -6.07
CA ASN A 125 -9.83 12.30 -5.65
C ASN A 125 -8.58 11.52 -5.21
N ARG A 126 -7.53 12.22 -4.77
CA ARG A 126 -6.29 11.61 -4.28
C ARG A 126 -5.97 11.91 -2.83
N ASP A 127 -6.84 12.66 -2.17
CA ASP A 127 -6.75 13.11 -0.78
C ASP A 127 -7.25 12.06 0.24
N PHE A 128 -7.00 10.78 -0.03
CA PHE A 128 -7.58 9.67 0.73
C PHE A 128 -7.14 9.63 2.20
N ALA A 129 -5.91 10.05 2.55
CA ALA A 129 -5.48 10.15 3.94
C ALA A 129 -6.26 11.23 4.69
N TYR A 130 -6.47 12.38 4.06
CA TYR A 130 -7.31 13.46 4.58
C TYR A 130 -8.75 13.00 4.79
N GLN A 131 -9.34 12.34 3.80
CA GLN A 131 -10.71 11.83 3.89
C GLN A 131 -10.87 10.76 4.99
N LEU A 132 -9.86 9.93 5.21
CA LEU A 132 -9.86 8.96 6.32
C LEU A 132 -9.74 9.67 7.67
N ALA A 133 -8.88 10.68 7.80
CA ALA A 133 -8.72 11.45 9.03
C ALA A 133 -10.03 12.13 9.44
N LYS A 134 -10.76 12.72 8.49
CA LYS A 134 -12.12 13.28 8.72
C LYS A 134 -13.15 12.25 9.15
N ARG A 135 -12.90 10.97 8.92
CA ARG A 135 -13.76 9.84 9.35
C ARG A 135 -13.28 9.19 10.64
N GLY A 136 -12.34 9.82 11.35
CA GLY A 136 -11.87 9.37 12.66
C GLY A 136 -10.71 8.37 12.62
N PHE A 137 -10.08 8.13 11.47
CA PHE A 137 -8.91 7.27 11.37
C PHE A 137 -7.62 8.07 11.61
N ILE A 138 -6.70 7.51 12.37
CA ILE A 138 -5.31 8.00 12.35
C ILE A 138 -4.70 7.57 11.02
N THR A 139 -4.09 8.49 10.29
CA THR A 139 -3.42 8.15 9.02
C THR A 139 -1.96 8.55 9.06
N LEU A 140 -1.08 7.64 8.66
CA LEU A 140 0.31 7.93 8.38
C LEU A 140 0.50 7.93 6.86
N SER A 141 0.64 9.10 6.28
CA SER A 141 0.93 9.25 4.84
C SER A 141 2.44 9.30 4.64
N ILE A 142 2.92 8.32 3.88
CA ILE A 142 4.34 8.17 3.56
C ILE A 142 4.54 8.21 2.05
N GLY A 143 5.69 8.65 1.67
CA GLY A 143 6.17 8.74 0.32
C GLY A 143 7.50 9.49 0.32
N THR A 144 8.19 9.53 -0.80
CA THR A 144 9.34 10.40 -0.93
C THR A 144 8.94 11.60 -1.77
N LYS A 145 9.23 12.79 -1.31
CA LYS A 145 8.98 14.06 -2.02
C LYS A 145 9.59 14.07 -3.43
N GLU A 146 10.54 13.20 -3.68
CA GLU A 146 11.23 13.04 -4.94
C GLU A 146 10.81 11.81 -5.73
N ALA A 147 9.92 10.96 -5.20
CA ALA A 147 9.40 9.79 -5.90
C ALA A 147 8.37 10.21 -6.93
N SER A 148 8.81 10.57 -8.10
CA SER A 148 8.00 10.51 -9.31
C SER A 148 8.02 9.06 -9.83
N GLU A 149 7.02 8.66 -10.61
CA GLU A 149 7.02 7.35 -11.30
C GLU A 149 8.36 7.07 -11.97
N ALA A 150 8.89 8.06 -12.63
CA ALA A 150 10.15 8.04 -13.30
C ALA A 150 11.35 7.71 -12.40
N LYS A 151 11.45 8.35 -11.26
CA LYS A 151 12.51 8.06 -10.30
C LYS A 151 12.35 6.70 -9.65
N THR A 152 11.12 6.25 -9.43
CA THR A 152 10.84 4.92 -8.91
C THR A 152 11.28 3.86 -9.91
N TYR A 153 10.96 4.01 -11.18
CA TYR A 153 11.41 3.09 -12.21
C TYR A 153 12.93 3.12 -12.37
N ALA A 154 13.55 4.28 -12.40
CA ALA A 154 15.01 4.41 -12.49
C ALA A 154 15.74 3.81 -11.28
N LEU A 155 15.11 3.79 -10.10
CA LEU A 155 15.67 3.17 -8.90
C LEU A 155 15.66 1.62 -8.98
N PHE A 156 14.56 1.03 -9.46
CA PHE A 156 14.38 -0.42 -9.54
C PHE A 156 14.86 -1.02 -10.87
N TYR A 157 14.89 -0.22 -11.91
CA TYR A 157 15.26 -0.62 -13.28
C TYR A 157 16.16 0.44 -13.90
N PRO A 158 17.40 0.58 -13.42
CA PRO A 158 18.31 1.62 -13.89
C PRO A 158 18.64 1.51 -15.39
N GLU A 159 18.44 0.34 -15.98
CA GLU A 159 18.61 0.08 -17.41
C GLU A 159 17.44 0.61 -18.27
N LEU A 160 16.29 0.92 -17.67
CA LEU A 160 15.15 1.47 -18.41
C LEU A 160 15.32 2.98 -18.59
N ASN A 161 15.54 3.39 -19.83
CA ASN A 161 15.57 4.81 -20.15
C ASN A 161 14.16 5.40 -20.05
N HIS A 162 14.07 6.55 -19.42
CA HIS A 162 12.84 7.31 -19.22
C HIS A 162 12.00 7.53 -20.47
N ALA A 163 12.64 7.70 -21.62
CA ALA A 163 11.99 7.88 -22.91
C ALA A 163 11.23 6.64 -23.41
N THR A 164 11.48 5.46 -22.82
CA THR A 164 10.80 4.21 -23.22
C THR A 164 9.56 3.90 -22.37
N ILE A 165 9.32 4.68 -21.31
CA ILE A 165 8.21 4.46 -20.36
C ILE A 165 7.05 5.43 -20.63
N GLN A 166 7.25 6.45 -21.45
CA GLN A 166 6.23 7.36 -21.96
C GLN A 166 5.58 6.77 -23.20
#